data_4f159dcf40cdb6d54db41df09093e6c8
#
_entry.id   4f159dcf40cdb6d54db41df09093e6c8
#
_cell.length_a   1.000
_cell.length_b   1.000
_cell.length_c   1.000
_cell.angle_alpha   90.00
_cell.angle_beta   90.00
_cell.angle_gamma   90.00
#
_symmetry.space_group_name_H-M   'P 1'
#
loop_
_entity.id
_entity.type
_entity.pdbx_description
1 polymer ?
#
loop_
_entity_poly.entity_id
_entity_poly.type
_entity_poly.pdbx_seq_one_letter_code
_entity_poly.pdbx_strand_id
1 'polypeptide(L)'
;MQWTRPKSVRQIGEIPGRGRIYMEDYVIRFVKRLAEQSHGMEKAAVLLGTSLICDGEKVYQISGVVEIHNFAGRSGPKLTDEDWDYIYSEMKENFTDLEIVGWFYSCQGFSVNQ
;
A
#
# COMPACT_ATOMS: atom_id res chain seq x y z
N MET A 1 -6.66 8.23 -23.90
CA MET A 1 -6.18 9.10 -22.80
C MET A 1 -4.78 8.74 -22.42
N GLN A 2 -3.89 9.70 -22.43
CA GLN A 2 -2.51 9.48 -22.03
C GLN A 2 -2.32 9.91 -20.59
N TRP A 3 -1.85 8.99 -19.78
CA TRP A 3 -1.47 9.30 -18.42
C TRP A 3 -0.03 9.81 -18.41
N THR A 4 0.18 10.92 -17.73
CA THR A 4 1.51 11.50 -17.57
C THR A 4 1.96 11.31 -16.13
N ARG A 5 3.15 10.73 -15.96
CA ARG A 5 3.68 10.45 -14.64
C ARG A 5 3.94 11.75 -13.86
N PRO A 6 3.33 11.93 -12.67
CA PRO A 6 3.64 13.08 -11.81
C PRO A 6 5.09 13.07 -11.35
N LYS A 7 5.63 14.25 -11.03
CA LYS A 7 7.04 14.38 -10.64
C LYS A 7 7.36 13.67 -9.32
N SER A 8 6.39 13.59 -8.42
CA SER A 8 6.61 13.02 -7.08
C SER A 8 6.30 11.53 -7.02
N VAL A 9 6.26 10.85 -8.16
CA VAL A 9 5.86 9.45 -8.26
C VAL A 9 7.00 8.65 -8.86
N ARG A 10 7.23 7.46 -8.31
CA ARG A 10 8.23 6.53 -8.84
C ARG A 10 7.58 5.23 -9.26
N GLN A 11 8.08 4.65 -10.33
CA GLN A 11 7.66 3.31 -10.70
C GLN A 11 8.34 2.31 -9.76
N ILE A 12 7.54 1.53 -9.05
CA ILE A 12 8.05 0.56 -8.10
C ILE A 12 7.89 -0.88 -8.57
N GLY A 13 7.18 -1.08 -9.67
CA GLY A 13 6.99 -2.42 -10.19
C GLY A 13 6.32 -2.43 -11.53
N GLU A 14 6.37 -3.60 -12.14
CA GLU A 14 5.74 -3.85 -13.42
C GLU A 14 5.26 -5.29 -13.43
N ILE A 15 4.03 -5.49 -13.88
CA ILE A 15 3.49 -6.83 -14.07
C ILE A 15 3.58 -7.12 -15.57
N PRO A 16 4.44 -8.05 -16.00
CA PRO A 16 4.64 -8.30 -17.44
C PRO A 16 3.33 -8.54 -18.17
N GLY A 17 3.09 -7.75 -19.21
CA GLY A 17 1.88 -7.82 -20.01
C GLY A 17 0.63 -7.30 -19.34
N ARG A 18 0.69 -6.79 -18.10
CA ARG A 18 -0.48 -6.36 -17.36
C ARG A 18 -0.45 -4.90 -16.91
N GLY A 19 0.73 -4.31 -16.71
CA GLY A 19 0.76 -2.93 -16.32
C GLY A 19 1.94 -2.54 -15.47
N ARG A 20 1.91 -1.29 -15.02
CA ARG A 20 2.97 -0.68 -14.22
C ARG A 20 2.40 -0.14 -12.91
N ILE A 21 3.23 -0.13 -11.89
CA ILE A 21 2.85 0.34 -10.55
C ILE A 21 3.73 1.53 -10.19
N TYR A 22 3.08 2.65 -9.89
CA TYR A 22 3.74 3.88 -9.44
C TYR A 22 3.30 4.20 -8.02
N MET A 23 4.20 4.75 -7.23
CA MET A 23 3.90 5.10 -5.85
C MET A 23 4.43 6.50 -5.58
N GLU A 24 3.62 7.32 -4.93
CA GLU A 24 4.05 8.66 -4.54
C GLU A 24 5.15 8.61 -3.50
N ASP A 25 6.03 9.60 -3.54
CA ASP A 25 7.22 9.61 -2.67
C ASP A 25 6.87 9.54 -1.19
N TYR A 26 5.82 10.24 -0.76
CA TYR A 26 5.47 10.20 0.66
C TYR A 26 4.98 8.81 1.10
N VAL A 27 4.34 8.08 0.22
CA VAL A 27 3.92 6.71 0.51
C VAL A 27 5.15 5.81 0.62
N ILE A 28 6.10 5.98 -0.29
CA ILE A 28 7.37 5.22 -0.23
C ILE A 28 8.07 5.47 1.09
N ARG A 29 8.15 6.73 1.53
CA ARG A 29 8.78 7.06 2.82
C ARG A 29 8.02 6.45 3.98
N PHE A 30 6.70 6.42 3.89
CA PHE A 30 5.87 5.85 4.96
C PHE A 30 6.11 4.35 5.09
N VAL A 31 6.07 3.60 3.97
CA VAL A 31 6.26 2.15 4.03
C VAL A 31 7.69 1.78 4.41
N LYS A 32 8.68 2.60 4.03
CA LYS A 32 10.04 2.40 4.48
C LYS A 32 10.15 2.55 6.00
N ARG A 33 9.47 3.55 6.55
CA ARG A 33 9.44 3.76 8.00
C ARG A 33 8.79 2.58 8.71
N LEU A 34 7.68 2.08 8.17
CA LEU A 34 7.04 0.90 8.74
C LEU A 34 7.97 -0.31 8.69
N ALA A 35 8.69 -0.49 7.58
CA ALA A 35 9.63 -1.59 7.46
C ALA A 35 10.74 -1.49 8.51
N GLU A 36 11.24 -0.28 8.75
CA GLU A 36 12.25 -0.05 9.78
C GLU A 36 11.71 -0.32 11.18
N GLN A 37 10.45 0.07 11.43
CA GLN A 37 9.80 -0.15 12.71
C GLN A 37 9.38 -1.60 12.93
N SER A 38 9.39 -2.41 11.89
CA SER A 38 8.95 -3.80 11.97
C SER A 38 9.99 -4.74 12.56
N HIS A 39 11.09 -4.20 13.04
CA HIS A 39 12.16 -4.98 13.63
C HIS A 39 11.66 -5.70 14.89
N GLY A 40 11.45 -7.00 14.78
CA GLY A 40 10.87 -7.79 15.87
C GLY A 40 9.36 -7.63 16.02
N MET A 41 8.70 -6.85 15.17
CA MET A 41 7.26 -6.62 15.22
C MET A 41 6.69 -6.65 13.82
N GLU A 42 5.51 -7.22 13.68
CA GLU A 42 4.82 -7.22 12.39
C GLU A 42 4.16 -5.86 12.15
N LYS A 43 4.29 -5.37 10.93
CA LYS A 43 3.64 -4.13 10.51
C LYS A 43 2.88 -4.38 9.21
N ALA A 44 1.73 -3.76 9.07
CA ALA A 44 0.92 -3.89 7.88
C ALA A 44 0.22 -2.58 7.56
N ALA A 45 -0.06 -2.38 6.29
CA ALA A 45 -0.79 -1.20 5.83
C ALA A 45 -1.59 -1.54 4.58
N VAL A 46 -2.64 -0.77 4.35
CA VAL A 46 -3.44 -0.85 3.13
C VAL A 46 -2.95 0.25 2.20
N LEU A 47 -2.72 -0.09 0.95
CA LEU A 47 -2.27 0.86 -0.06
C LEU A 47 -3.48 1.31 -0.88
N LEU A 48 -3.64 2.62 -0.98
CA LEU A 48 -4.78 3.23 -1.65
C LEU A 48 -4.31 3.98 -2.89
N GLY A 49 -5.15 3.95 -3.91
CA GLY A 49 -4.79 4.65 -5.13
C GLY A 49 -5.86 4.55 -6.19
N THR A 50 -5.43 4.75 -7.41
CA THR A 50 -6.29 4.67 -8.57
C THR A 50 -5.67 3.75 -9.61
N SER A 51 -6.51 3.25 -10.50
CA SER A 51 -6.03 2.50 -11.66
C SER A 51 -6.68 3.08 -12.91
N LEU A 52 -5.93 3.07 -14.00
CA LEU A 52 -6.46 3.49 -15.29
C LEU A 52 -5.78 2.70 -16.39
N ILE A 53 -6.38 2.72 -17.57
CA ILE A 53 -5.79 2.07 -18.74
C ILE A 53 -5.17 3.15 -19.59
N CYS A 54 -3.88 2.99 -19.89
CA CYS A 54 -3.11 3.92 -20.69
C CYS A 54 -2.43 3.14 -21.81
N ASP A 55 -2.81 3.42 -23.04
CA ASP A 55 -2.25 2.74 -24.23
C ASP A 55 -2.37 1.21 -24.12
N GLY A 56 -3.51 0.74 -23.62
CA GLY A 56 -3.78 -0.70 -23.48
C GLY A 56 -3.16 -1.34 -22.25
N GLU A 57 -2.36 -0.61 -21.49
CA GLU A 57 -1.77 -1.12 -20.26
C GLU A 57 -2.46 -0.54 -19.04
N LYS A 58 -2.56 -1.35 -17.99
CA LYS A 58 -3.12 -0.88 -16.73
C LYS A 58 -2.03 -0.18 -15.92
N VAL A 59 -2.35 1.03 -15.45
CA VAL A 59 -1.43 1.83 -14.63
C VAL A 59 -2.05 1.99 -13.25
N TYR A 60 -1.31 1.58 -12.23
CA TYR A 60 -1.72 1.76 -10.85
C TYR A 60 -0.90 2.90 -10.25
N GLN A 61 -1.58 3.85 -9.63
CA GLN A 61 -0.90 4.92 -8.91
C GLN A 61 -1.31 4.86 -7.45
N ILE A 62 -0.35 4.57 -6.58
CA ILE A 62 -0.56 4.46 -5.16
C ILE A 62 -0.27 5.83 -4.54
N SER A 63 -1.31 6.44 -3.98
CA SER A 63 -1.23 7.80 -3.47
C SER A 63 -1.75 7.95 -2.04
N GLY A 64 -2.07 6.84 -1.38
CA GLY A 64 -2.49 6.86 0.00
C GLY A 64 -2.07 5.58 0.71
N VAL A 65 -1.99 5.65 2.03
CA VAL A 65 -1.63 4.50 2.84
C VAL A 65 -2.32 4.63 4.20
N VAL A 66 -2.85 3.51 4.69
CA VAL A 66 -3.49 3.44 6.01
C VAL A 66 -2.82 2.31 6.78
N GLU A 67 -2.16 2.67 7.88
CA GLU A 67 -1.52 1.68 8.72
C GLU A 67 -2.55 0.90 9.53
N ILE A 68 -2.35 -0.42 9.65
CA ILE A 68 -3.19 -1.26 10.48
C ILE A 68 -2.60 -1.24 11.89
N HIS A 69 -3.34 -0.65 12.84
CA HIS A 69 -2.87 -0.53 14.21
C HIS A 69 -2.92 -1.86 14.95
N ASN A 70 -1.96 -2.04 15.86
CA ASN A 70 -1.89 -3.23 16.72
C ASN A 70 -1.86 -4.53 15.93
N PHE A 71 -1.18 -4.51 14.80
CA PHE A 71 -1.09 -5.69 13.95
C PHE A 71 -0.20 -6.77 14.56
N ALA A 72 0.82 -6.37 15.29
CA ALA A 72 1.74 -7.30 15.93
C ALA A 72 1.03 -8.19 16.94
N GLY A 73 1.40 -9.47 17.00
CA GLY A 73 0.84 -10.39 17.95
C GLY A 73 -0.46 -11.08 17.53
N ARG A 74 -0.96 -10.74 16.37
CA ARG A 74 -2.15 -11.42 15.85
C ARG A 74 -1.78 -12.79 15.30
N SER A 75 -2.74 -13.69 15.31
CA SER A 75 -2.57 -15.02 14.72
C SER A 75 -2.86 -14.97 13.23
N GLY A 76 -1.91 -14.42 12.47
CA GLY A 76 -2.01 -14.35 11.03
C GLY A 76 -2.40 -12.98 10.51
N PRO A 77 -2.39 -12.78 9.18
CA PRO A 77 -2.58 -11.47 8.56
C PRO A 77 -4.06 -11.07 8.38
N LYS A 78 -4.95 -11.72 9.06
CA LYS A 78 -6.37 -11.46 8.87
C LYS A 78 -6.79 -10.14 9.53
N LEU A 79 -7.55 -9.33 8.81
CA LEU A 79 -8.09 -8.08 9.32
C LEU A 79 -9.39 -8.33 10.07
N THR A 80 -9.58 -7.57 11.15
CA THR A 80 -10.81 -7.62 11.94
C THR A 80 -11.84 -6.65 11.37
N ASP A 81 -13.07 -6.76 11.86
CA ASP A 81 -14.13 -5.81 11.48
C ASP A 81 -13.76 -4.39 11.90
N GLU A 82 -13.08 -4.25 13.05
CA GLU A 82 -12.61 -2.93 13.50
C GLU A 82 -11.58 -2.34 12.58
N ASP A 83 -10.69 -3.18 12.04
CA ASP A 83 -9.71 -2.72 11.05
C ASP A 83 -10.40 -2.19 9.80
N TRP A 84 -11.41 -2.91 9.31
CA TRP A 84 -12.16 -2.48 8.13
C TRP A 84 -12.90 -1.18 8.39
N ASP A 85 -13.52 -1.03 9.56
CA ASP A 85 -14.19 0.21 9.92
C ASP A 85 -13.22 1.38 9.93
N TYR A 86 -12.03 1.17 10.48
CA TYR A 86 -11.00 2.20 10.50
C TYR A 86 -10.53 2.57 9.10
N ILE A 87 -10.28 1.55 8.27
CA ILE A 87 -9.82 1.77 6.89
C ILE A 87 -10.86 2.59 6.12
N TYR A 88 -12.12 2.19 6.18
CA TYR A 88 -13.16 2.90 5.44
C TYR A 88 -13.41 4.29 5.98
N SER A 89 -13.27 4.49 7.29
CA SER A 89 -13.36 5.81 7.89
C SER A 89 -12.26 6.74 7.37
N GLU A 90 -11.02 6.25 7.32
CA GLU A 90 -9.90 7.02 6.79
C GLU A 90 -10.06 7.31 5.32
N MET A 91 -10.56 6.35 4.55
CA MET A 91 -10.82 6.57 3.14
C MET A 91 -11.86 7.66 2.92
N LYS A 92 -12.92 7.64 3.73
CA LYS A 92 -13.98 8.62 3.62
C LYS A 92 -13.51 10.03 3.97
N GLU A 93 -12.66 10.16 4.97
CA GLU A 93 -12.23 11.48 5.43
C GLU A 93 -11.04 12.03 4.67
N ASN A 94 -10.08 11.19 4.32
CA ASN A 94 -8.80 11.65 3.80
C ASN A 94 -8.47 11.18 2.39
N PHE A 95 -9.16 10.16 1.89
CA PHE A 95 -8.84 9.54 0.61
C PHE A 95 -10.11 9.24 -0.19
N THR A 96 -10.97 10.24 -0.34
CA THR A 96 -12.31 10.07 -0.88
C THR A 96 -12.36 9.50 -2.30
N ASP A 97 -11.34 9.77 -3.10
CA ASP A 97 -11.34 9.37 -4.51
C ASP A 97 -10.44 8.15 -4.76
N LEU A 98 -9.98 7.50 -3.69
CA LEU A 98 -9.08 6.37 -3.83
C LEU A 98 -9.77 5.07 -3.50
N GLU A 99 -9.22 3.99 -4.04
CA GLU A 99 -9.68 2.63 -3.75
C GLU A 99 -8.52 1.81 -3.22
N ILE A 100 -8.82 0.66 -2.64
CA ILE A 100 -7.78 -0.24 -2.15
C ILE A 100 -7.13 -0.91 -3.36
N VAL A 101 -5.82 -0.73 -3.52
CA VAL A 101 -5.09 -1.29 -4.65
C VAL A 101 -4.02 -2.29 -4.24
N GLY A 102 -3.73 -2.39 -2.95
CA GLY A 102 -2.73 -3.35 -2.50
C GLY A 102 -2.52 -3.34 -1.00
N TRP A 103 -1.54 -4.12 -0.58
CA TRP A 103 -1.19 -4.31 0.82
C TRP A 103 0.30 -4.24 1.00
N PHE A 104 0.70 -3.79 2.17
CA PHE A 104 2.08 -3.83 2.61
C PHE A 104 2.16 -4.62 3.91
N TYR A 105 3.14 -5.52 3.99
CA TYR A 105 3.39 -6.31 5.19
C TYR A 105 4.88 -6.43 5.40
N SER A 106 5.33 -6.25 6.62
CA SER A 106 6.75 -6.39 6.96
C SER A 106 6.90 -7.01 8.33
N CYS A 107 7.86 -7.91 8.45
CA CYS A 107 8.18 -8.57 9.72
C CYS A 107 9.69 -8.72 9.86
N GLN A 108 10.44 -7.65 9.62
CA GLN A 108 11.89 -7.68 9.71
C GLN A 108 12.36 -8.08 11.12
N GLY A 109 13.45 -8.78 11.17
CA GLY A 109 14.01 -9.24 12.44
C GLY A 109 13.55 -10.60 12.88
N PHE A 110 12.56 -11.17 12.23
CA PHE A 110 12.16 -12.54 12.48
C PHE A 110 13.04 -13.49 11.71
N SER A 111 13.40 -14.59 12.36
CA SER A 111 14.11 -15.65 11.67
C SER A 111 13.15 -16.34 10.74
N VAL A 112 13.44 -16.25 9.48
CA VAL A 112 12.56 -16.82 8.46
C VAL A 112 13.26 -18.02 7.86
N ASN A 113 13.09 -19.13 8.50
CA ASN A 113 13.62 -20.38 7.99
C ASN A 113 12.58 -21.06 7.13
N GLN A 114 12.44 -20.52 5.97
CA GLN A 114 11.49 -21.10 5.06
C GLN A 114 12.17 -21.76 3.91
#